data_84fb8ec68af4a80937b8db7c7e439745
#
_entry.id   84fb8ec68af4a80937b8db7c7e439745
#
_cell.length_a   1.000
_cell.length_b   1.000
_cell.length_c   1.000
_cell.angle_alpha   90.00
_cell.angle_beta   90.00
_cell.angle_gamma   90.00
#
_symmetry.space_group_name_H-M   'P 1'
#
loop_
_entity.id
_entity.type
_entity.pdbx_description
1 polymer ?
#
loop_
_entity_poly.entity_id
_entity_poly.type
_entity_poly.pdbx_seq_one_letter_code
_entity_poly.pdbx_strand_id
1 'polypeptide(L)'
;IDTIAECGKVCKHFHLPVQCGSDRILKLMNRGYTVADYMRLIHYAKEKIPDISFTSDIIVGFPGETEEDFAGTLALLKEVQFDSLFSFIYSRRIGTKAASMEDPVSSEEKSARFNRLIALEKEIGAARYQNFIGRTFRILVDGPGRSDPSCYSGRNDGYMIVDYDGKPEDIGKFITVKITKSLNWALFGERVSEE
;
A
#
# COMPACT_ATOMS: atom_id res chain seq x y z
N ILE A 1 8.50 -13.18 -8.90
CA ILE A 1 8.84 -11.84 -9.45
C ILE A 1 9.09 -11.98 -10.94
N ASP A 2 10.00 -12.86 -11.37
CA ASP A 2 10.37 -13.02 -12.79
C ASP A 2 9.15 -13.38 -13.65
N THR A 3 8.33 -14.34 -13.21
CA THR A 3 7.10 -14.72 -13.90
C THR A 3 6.11 -13.55 -14.06
N ILE A 4 5.99 -12.68 -13.04
CA ILE A 4 5.13 -11.49 -13.11
C ILE A 4 5.71 -10.45 -14.07
N ALA A 5 7.05 -10.29 -14.07
CA ALA A 5 7.73 -9.38 -14.98
C ALA A 5 7.50 -9.76 -16.45
N GLU A 6 7.52 -11.06 -16.76
CA GLU A 6 7.39 -11.61 -18.12
C GLU A 6 5.93 -11.75 -18.57
N CYS A 7 4.98 -11.87 -17.64
CA CYS A 7 3.58 -12.15 -17.96
C CYS A 7 2.75 -10.85 -18.08
N GLY A 8 2.41 -10.46 -19.31
CA GLY A 8 1.57 -9.28 -19.59
C GLY A 8 0.10 -9.38 -19.13
N LYS A 9 -0.32 -10.54 -18.58
CA LYS A 9 -1.67 -10.74 -18.03
C LYS A 9 -1.75 -10.61 -16.51
N VAL A 10 -0.60 -10.45 -15.85
CA VAL A 10 -0.51 -10.28 -14.40
C VAL A 10 -0.31 -8.81 -14.09
N CYS A 11 -1.16 -8.27 -13.22
CA CYS A 11 -1.05 -6.90 -12.74
C CYS A 11 0.29 -6.69 -12.00
N LYS A 12 0.88 -5.52 -12.18
CA LYS A 12 2.15 -5.13 -11.58
C LYS A 12 1.94 -4.60 -10.16
N HIS A 13 1.35 -5.42 -9.33
CA HIS A 13 1.03 -5.10 -7.94
C HIS A 13 1.39 -6.27 -7.03
N PHE A 14 2.10 -5.96 -5.95
CA PHE A 14 2.40 -6.91 -4.88
C PHE A 14 1.80 -6.45 -3.55
N HIS A 15 0.92 -7.28 -3.00
CA HIS A 15 0.58 -7.19 -1.59
C HIS A 15 1.54 -8.08 -0.80
N LEU A 16 2.51 -7.45 -0.14
CA LEU A 16 3.59 -8.13 0.57
C LEU A 16 3.62 -7.68 2.05
N PRO A 17 2.88 -8.35 2.95
CA PRO A 17 2.78 -7.99 4.36
C PRO A 17 4.11 -8.11 5.11
N VAL A 18 4.71 -6.98 5.51
CA VAL A 18 5.95 -6.97 6.30
C VAL A 18 5.71 -7.03 7.80
N GLN A 19 4.59 -6.54 8.27
CA GLN A 19 4.12 -6.46 9.65
C GLN A 19 4.81 -5.36 10.50
N CYS A 20 6.11 -5.23 10.48
CA CYS A 20 6.88 -4.16 11.15
C CYS A 20 8.30 -4.06 10.57
N GLY A 21 9.04 -3.04 10.96
CA GLY A 21 10.43 -2.78 10.54
C GLY A 21 11.49 -3.14 11.59
N SER A 22 11.22 -4.10 12.48
CA SER A 22 12.15 -4.56 13.51
C SER A 22 12.32 -6.08 13.47
N ASP A 23 13.54 -6.56 13.26
CA ASP A 23 13.84 -7.99 13.27
C ASP A 23 13.51 -8.64 14.61
N ARG A 24 13.68 -7.91 15.71
CA ARG A 24 13.34 -8.37 17.06
C ARG A 24 11.83 -8.62 17.17
N ILE A 25 11.02 -7.71 16.70
CA ILE A 25 9.55 -7.84 16.74
C ILE A 25 9.08 -8.88 15.72
N LEU A 26 9.64 -8.92 14.51
CA LEU A 26 9.34 -9.97 13.53
C LEU A 26 9.58 -11.36 14.10
N LYS A 27 10.68 -11.57 14.82
CA LYS A 27 10.95 -12.84 15.51
C LYS A 27 9.92 -13.16 16.60
N LEU A 28 9.50 -12.16 17.39
CA LEU A 28 8.43 -12.32 18.39
C LEU A 28 7.07 -12.64 17.76
N MET A 29 6.79 -12.08 16.58
CA MET A 29 5.62 -12.40 15.76
C MET A 29 5.72 -13.77 15.07
N ASN A 30 6.82 -14.50 15.27
CA ASN A 30 7.13 -15.79 14.62
C ASN A 30 7.21 -15.67 13.08
N ARG A 31 7.79 -14.58 12.59
CA ARG A 31 8.07 -14.39 11.15
C ARG A 31 9.43 -15.01 10.81
N GLY A 32 9.48 -15.77 9.72
CA GLY A 32 10.68 -16.49 9.26
C GLY A 32 11.60 -15.67 8.35
N TYR A 33 11.55 -14.34 8.41
CA TYR A 33 12.34 -13.42 7.61
C TYR A 33 12.78 -12.21 8.43
N THR A 34 13.83 -11.54 7.95
CA THR A 34 14.33 -10.26 8.47
C THR A 34 13.88 -9.08 7.61
N VAL A 35 14.03 -7.86 8.12
CA VAL A 35 13.85 -6.63 7.34
C VAL A 35 14.77 -6.62 6.11
N ALA A 36 16.01 -7.08 6.26
CA ALA A 36 16.97 -7.17 5.15
C ALA A 36 16.50 -8.17 4.06
N ASP A 37 15.92 -9.32 4.45
CA ASP A 37 15.34 -10.27 3.50
C ASP A 37 14.18 -9.66 2.73
N TYR A 38 13.30 -8.95 3.43
CA TYR A 38 12.18 -8.24 2.84
C TYR A 38 12.66 -7.17 1.84
N MET A 39 13.63 -6.34 2.23
CA MET A 39 14.17 -5.29 1.37
C MET A 39 14.86 -5.83 0.11
N ARG A 40 15.54 -6.99 0.20
CA ARG A 40 16.09 -7.65 -1.01
C ARG A 40 15.00 -7.99 -2.02
N LEU A 41 13.84 -8.49 -1.56
CA LEU A 41 12.70 -8.77 -2.45
C LEU A 41 12.11 -7.50 -3.06
N ILE A 42 11.97 -6.43 -2.27
CA ILE A 42 11.48 -5.12 -2.74
C ILE A 42 12.41 -4.57 -3.84
N HIS A 43 13.72 -4.54 -3.59
CA HIS A 43 14.69 -4.03 -4.55
C HIS A 43 14.72 -4.86 -5.83
N TYR A 44 14.71 -6.20 -5.70
CA TYR A 44 14.65 -7.09 -6.84
C TYR A 44 13.39 -6.91 -7.69
N ALA A 45 12.23 -6.75 -7.03
CA ALA A 45 10.98 -6.52 -7.75
C ALA A 45 10.97 -5.17 -8.47
N LYS A 46 11.49 -4.11 -7.83
CA LYS A 46 11.62 -2.78 -8.46
C LYS A 46 12.58 -2.78 -9.66
N GLU A 47 13.66 -3.58 -9.59
CA GLU A 47 14.60 -3.75 -10.70
C GLU A 47 13.94 -4.46 -11.89
N LYS A 48 13.21 -5.54 -11.63
CA LYS A 48 12.60 -6.39 -12.68
C LYS A 48 11.31 -5.82 -13.27
N ILE A 49 10.56 -5.08 -12.47
CA ILE A 49 9.25 -4.57 -12.86
C ILE A 49 9.22 -3.05 -12.60
N PRO A 50 9.59 -2.25 -13.59
CA PRO A 50 9.45 -0.79 -13.49
C PRO A 50 7.99 -0.43 -13.16
N ASP A 51 7.79 0.57 -12.29
CA ASP A 51 6.48 1.02 -11.85
C ASP A 51 5.65 -0.01 -11.04
N ILE A 52 6.29 -1.07 -10.51
CA ILE A 52 5.59 -2.01 -9.62
C ILE A 52 5.01 -1.27 -8.40
N SER A 53 3.77 -1.60 -8.07
CA SER A 53 3.06 -1.10 -6.89
C SER A 53 3.19 -2.07 -5.73
N PHE A 54 3.44 -1.54 -4.53
CA PHE A 54 3.50 -2.32 -3.30
C PHE A 54 2.45 -1.88 -2.31
N THR A 55 1.73 -2.86 -1.76
CA THR A 55 0.90 -2.69 -0.57
C THR A 55 1.37 -3.64 0.52
N SER A 56 1.13 -3.28 1.79
CA SER A 56 1.60 -4.08 2.93
C SER A 56 0.66 -3.93 4.12
N ASP A 57 0.83 -4.82 5.10
CA ASP A 57 0.22 -4.72 6.42
C ASP A 57 1.25 -4.29 7.43
N ILE A 58 0.86 -3.39 8.34
CA ILE A 58 1.68 -2.93 9.48
C ILE A 58 0.87 -3.09 10.77
N ILE A 59 1.50 -3.67 11.77
CA ILE A 59 0.96 -3.78 13.14
C ILE A 59 1.82 -2.95 14.06
N VAL A 60 1.21 -1.97 14.72
CA VAL A 60 1.84 -1.09 15.73
C VAL A 60 1.46 -1.55 17.13
N GLY A 61 2.38 -1.42 18.07
CA GLY A 61 2.12 -1.73 19.48
C GLY A 61 2.03 -3.23 19.76
N PHE A 62 2.78 -4.05 19.05
CA PHE A 62 2.95 -5.46 19.39
C PHE A 62 3.56 -5.57 20.80
N PRO A 63 3.19 -6.59 21.62
CA PRO A 63 3.72 -6.73 22.98
C PRO A 63 5.25 -6.64 23.05
N GLY A 64 5.74 -5.67 23.81
CA GLY A 64 7.16 -5.41 23.98
C GLY A 64 7.81 -4.58 22.85
N GLU A 65 7.05 -3.99 21.92
CA GLU A 65 7.59 -3.05 20.94
C GLU A 65 8.13 -1.80 21.62
N THR A 66 9.40 -1.47 21.38
CA THR A 66 10.03 -0.24 21.88
C THR A 66 9.88 0.91 20.89
N GLU A 67 10.22 2.14 21.30
CA GLU A 67 10.25 3.28 20.38
C GLU A 67 11.29 3.10 19.27
N GLU A 68 12.41 2.42 19.55
CA GLU A 68 13.44 2.10 18.57
C GLU A 68 12.91 1.11 17.50
N ASP A 69 12.16 0.07 17.90
CA ASP A 69 11.51 -0.86 16.99
C ASP A 69 10.51 -0.14 16.08
N PHE A 70 9.72 0.76 16.67
CA PHE A 70 8.75 1.55 15.91
C PHE A 70 9.44 2.54 14.95
N ALA A 71 10.55 3.16 15.37
CA ALA A 71 11.36 4.02 14.50
C ALA A 71 11.89 3.23 13.28
N GLY A 72 12.30 1.97 13.47
CA GLY A 72 12.66 1.05 12.39
C GLY A 72 11.50 0.85 11.39
N THR A 73 10.27 0.73 11.89
CA THR A 73 9.08 0.65 11.04
C THR A 73 8.87 1.92 10.21
N LEU A 74 9.02 3.09 10.80
CA LEU A 74 8.91 4.36 10.07
C LEU A 74 10.03 4.52 9.02
N ALA A 75 11.26 4.07 9.33
CA ALA A 75 12.38 4.08 8.38
C ALA A 75 12.08 3.17 7.17
N LEU A 76 11.56 1.97 7.41
CA LEU A 76 11.14 1.04 6.36
C LEU A 76 10.09 1.66 5.43
N LEU A 77 9.07 2.34 5.98
CA LEU A 77 8.05 3.02 5.17
C LEU A 77 8.66 4.07 4.25
N LYS A 78 9.58 4.88 4.77
CA LYS A 78 10.29 5.92 4.00
C LYS A 78 11.13 5.34 2.88
N GLU A 79 11.73 4.17 3.08
CA GLU A 79 12.58 3.52 2.08
C GLU A 79 11.76 2.82 1.01
N VAL A 80 10.75 2.03 1.39
CA VAL A 80 9.92 1.27 0.45
C VAL A 80 9.00 2.18 -0.36
N GLN A 81 8.42 3.21 0.27
CA GLN A 81 7.44 4.10 -0.36
C GLN A 81 6.22 3.33 -0.86
N PHE A 82 5.51 2.66 0.05
CA PHE A 82 4.30 1.88 -0.29
C PHE A 82 3.23 2.74 -0.96
N ASP A 83 2.50 2.15 -1.87
CA ASP A 83 1.35 2.80 -2.54
C ASP A 83 0.12 2.83 -1.63
N SER A 84 -0.03 1.83 -0.77
CA SER A 84 -1.04 1.81 0.30
C SER A 84 -0.64 0.85 1.41
N LEU A 85 -1.10 1.13 2.62
CA LEU A 85 -0.89 0.28 3.79
C LEU A 85 -2.23 -0.07 4.44
N PHE A 86 -2.28 -1.28 5.00
CA PHE A 86 -3.30 -1.69 5.94
C PHE A 86 -2.67 -1.66 7.33
N SER A 87 -2.96 -0.62 8.08
CA SER A 87 -2.31 -0.33 9.36
C SER A 87 -3.24 -0.65 10.52
N PHE A 88 -2.73 -1.36 11.52
CA PHE A 88 -3.49 -1.84 12.66
C PHE A 88 -2.74 -1.57 13.96
N ILE A 89 -3.48 -1.21 15.02
CA ILE A 89 -2.98 -1.35 16.39
C ILE A 89 -3.12 -2.83 16.77
N TYR A 90 -2.08 -3.41 17.38
CA TYR A 90 -2.12 -4.79 17.86
C TYR A 90 -3.36 -5.03 18.73
N SER A 91 -4.09 -6.07 18.38
CA SER A 91 -5.23 -6.57 19.15
C SER A 91 -4.96 -7.99 19.62
N ARG A 92 -5.11 -8.21 20.93
CA ARG A 92 -4.89 -9.50 21.57
C ARG A 92 -5.91 -10.53 21.07
N ARG A 93 -5.42 -11.66 20.55
CA ARG A 93 -6.25 -12.77 20.06
C ARG A 93 -6.07 -14.00 20.92
N ILE A 94 -7.13 -14.48 21.53
CA ILE A 94 -7.14 -15.69 22.37
C ILE A 94 -6.56 -16.88 21.58
N GLY A 95 -5.74 -17.71 22.23
CA GLY A 95 -5.09 -18.86 21.61
C GLY A 95 -3.79 -18.59 20.88
N THR A 96 -3.36 -17.33 20.77
CA THR A 96 -2.06 -16.97 20.20
C THR A 96 -0.99 -16.85 21.28
N LYS A 97 0.28 -17.17 20.96
CA LYS A 97 1.42 -16.98 21.86
C LYS A 97 1.56 -15.50 22.29
N ALA A 98 1.28 -14.57 21.38
CA ALA A 98 1.32 -13.15 21.67
C ALA A 98 0.27 -12.71 22.71
N ALA A 99 -0.85 -13.42 22.84
CA ALA A 99 -1.88 -13.11 23.84
C ALA A 99 -1.42 -13.36 25.29
N SER A 100 -0.43 -14.22 25.49
CA SER A 100 0.16 -14.52 26.81
C SER A 100 1.41 -13.68 27.13
N MET A 101 1.86 -12.85 26.20
CA MET A 101 3.01 -11.99 26.44
C MET A 101 2.63 -10.81 27.32
N GLU A 102 3.58 -10.40 28.17
CA GLU A 102 3.49 -9.13 28.88
C GLU A 102 3.50 -7.98 27.88
N ASP A 103 2.60 -7.03 28.06
CA ASP A 103 2.43 -5.89 27.18
C ASP A 103 2.60 -4.58 27.97
N PRO A 104 3.84 -4.10 28.08
CA PRO A 104 4.14 -2.88 28.86
C PRO A 104 3.74 -1.59 28.13
N VAL A 105 3.36 -1.67 26.85
CA VAL A 105 3.03 -0.49 26.04
C VAL A 105 1.59 -0.06 26.32
N SER A 106 1.40 1.17 26.78
CA SER A 106 0.07 1.70 27.08
C SER A 106 -0.78 1.91 25.83
N SER A 107 -2.11 1.97 25.99
CA SER A 107 -3.05 2.24 24.89
C SER A 107 -2.80 3.61 24.27
N GLU A 108 -2.44 4.58 25.09
CA GLU A 108 -2.13 5.95 24.68
C GLU A 108 -0.87 5.99 23.82
N GLU A 109 0.17 5.25 24.22
CA GLU A 109 1.41 5.14 23.46
C GLU A 109 1.19 4.43 22.11
N LYS A 110 0.45 3.32 22.09
CA LYS A 110 0.07 2.65 20.84
C LYS A 110 -0.69 3.58 19.89
N SER A 111 -1.63 4.35 20.42
CA SER A 111 -2.40 5.33 19.65
C SER A 111 -1.51 6.46 19.12
N ALA A 112 -0.58 6.94 19.92
CA ALA A 112 0.38 7.98 19.51
C ALA A 112 1.30 7.48 18.38
N ARG A 113 1.85 6.26 18.49
CA ARG A 113 2.64 5.62 17.42
C ARG A 113 1.80 5.43 16.16
N PHE A 114 0.59 4.92 16.30
CA PHE A 114 -0.31 4.72 15.16
C PHE A 114 -0.61 6.03 14.42
N ASN A 115 -0.89 7.11 15.14
CA ASN A 115 -1.12 8.42 14.52
C ASN A 115 0.11 8.93 13.76
N ARG A 116 1.33 8.69 14.29
CA ARG A 116 2.60 9.04 13.60
C ARG A 116 2.78 8.21 12.33
N LEU A 117 2.44 6.91 12.37
CA LEU A 117 2.46 6.04 11.18
C LEU A 117 1.51 6.56 10.10
N ILE A 118 0.25 6.85 10.44
CA ILE A 118 -0.77 7.34 9.51
C ILE A 118 -0.38 8.71 8.92
N ALA A 119 0.24 9.59 9.72
CA ALA A 119 0.73 10.87 9.21
C ALA A 119 1.82 10.67 8.14
N LEU A 120 2.79 9.78 8.39
CA LEU A 120 3.84 9.45 7.43
C LEU A 120 3.28 8.76 6.17
N GLU A 121 2.33 7.83 6.34
CA GLU A 121 1.66 7.17 5.20
C GLU A 121 0.98 8.18 4.29
N LYS A 122 0.26 9.15 4.86
CA LYS A 122 -0.39 10.24 4.09
C LYS A 122 0.62 11.11 3.34
N GLU A 123 1.74 11.43 3.98
CA GLU A 123 2.82 12.21 3.35
C GLU A 123 3.42 11.48 2.16
N ILE A 124 3.80 10.20 2.35
CA ILE A 124 4.34 9.34 1.29
C ILE A 124 3.32 9.19 0.16
N GLY A 125 2.07 8.85 0.48
CA GLY A 125 1.01 8.68 -0.50
C GLY A 125 0.79 9.94 -1.33
N ALA A 126 0.68 11.11 -0.69
CA ALA A 126 0.51 12.37 -1.39
C ALA A 126 1.66 12.65 -2.38
N ALA A 127 2.92 12.47 -1.94
CA ALA A 127 4.08 12.69 -2.79
C ALA A 127 4.12 11.70 -3.98
N ARG A 128 3.84 10.41 -3.74
CA ARG A 128 3.81 9.39 -4.80
C ARG A 128 2.71 9.65 -5.83
N TYR A 129 1.50 9.92 -5.38
CA TYR A 129 0.35 10.12 -6.27
C TYR A 129 0.47 11.38 -7.11
N GLN A 130 1.16 12.41 -6.62
CA GLN A 130 1.51 13.60 -7.40
C GLN A 130 2.34 13.27 -8.66
N ASN A 131 3.23 12.28 -8.59
CA ASN A 131 4.07 11.86 -9.71
C ASN A 131 3.30 11.18 -10.85
N PHE A 132 2.03 10.86 -10.66
CA PHE A 132 1.18 10.28 -11.70
C PHE A 132 0.42 11.33 -12.51
N ILE A 133 0.37 12.59 -12.07
CA ILE A 133 -0.27 13.67 -12.82
C ILE A 133 0.41 13.85 -14.19
N GLY A 134 -0.39 13.91 -15.24
CA GLY A 134 0.05 13.98 -16.62
C GLY A 134 0.35 12.62 -17.27
N ARG A 135 0.47 11.54 -16.50
CA ARG A 135 0.64 10.17 -17.03
C ARG A 135 -0.70 9.63 -17.55
N THR A 136 -0.61 8.69 -18.46
CA THR A 136 -1.75 7.98 -19.03
C THR A 136 -1.75 6.54 -18.57
N PHE A 137 -2.92 6.05 -18.11
CA PHE A 137 -3.10 4.67 -17.66
C PHE A 137 -4.25 4.01 -18.40
N ARG A 138 -4.08 2.72 -18.69
CA ARG A 138 -5.16 1.84 -19.05
C ARG A 138 -5.78 1.31 -17.77
N ILE A 139 -7.09 1.46 -17.60
CA ILE A 139 -7.83 1.03 -16.41
C ILE A 139 -8.92 0.04 -16.80
N LEU A 140 -9.19 -0.94 -15.95
CA LEU A 140 -10.40 -1.77 -16.02
C LEU A 140 -11.48 -1.09 -15.18
N VAL A 141 -12.58 -0.71 -15.83
CA VAL A 141 -13.69 -0.03 -15.15
C VAL A 141 -14.53 -1.03 -14.37
N ASP A 142 -14.67 -0.81 -13.06
CA ASP A 142 -15.39 -1.72 -12.15
C ASP A 142 -16.75 -1.17 -11.69
N GLY A 143 -17.05 0.12 -11.87
CA GLY A 143 -18.37 0.65 -11.57
C GLY A 143 -18.42 2.16 -11.40
N PRO A 144 -19.50 2.69 -10.81
CA PRO A 144 -19.60 4.09 -10.42
C PRO A 144 -18.54 4.47 -9.41
N GLY A 145 -18.10 5.73 -9.44
CA GLY A 145 -17.13 6.28 -8.50
C GLY A 145 -17.60 6.17 -7.06
N ARG A 146 -16.69 5.78 -6.17
CA ARG A 146 -17.02 5.57 -4.75
C ARG A 146 -17.25 6.88 -4.00
N SER A 147 -16.50 7.92 -4.37
CA SER A 147 -16.58 9.25 -3.75
C SER A 147 -17.59 10.17 -4.43
N ASP A 148 -17.78 9.98 -5.74
CA ASP A 148 -18.72 10.74 -6.56
C ASP A 148 -19.41 9.79 -7.54
N PRO A 149 -20.70 9.47 -7.31
CA PRO A 149 -21.49 8.59 -8.18
C PRO A 149 -21.72 9.16 -9.60
N SER A 150 -21.41 10.42 -9.86
CA SER A 150 -21.45 10.99 -11.20
C SER A 150 -20.26 10.59 -12.07
N CYS A 151 -19.18 10.13 -11.44
CA CYS A 151 -17.99 9.59 -12.10
C CYS A 151 -18.02 8.07 -12.17
N TYR A 152 -17.12 7.49 -12.96
CA TYR A 152 -16.85 6.05 -12.99
C TYR A 152 -15.46 5.75 -12.47
N SER A 153 -15.30 4.59 -11.86
CA SER A 153 -14.08 4.16 -11.21
C SER A 153 -13.54 2.90 -11.85
N GLY A 154 -12.23 2.80 -11.94
CA GLY A 154 -11.55 1.61 -12.39
C GLY A 154 -10.18 1.47 -11.71
N ARG A 155 -9.44 0.43 -12.09
CA ARG A 155 -8.10 0.16 -11.57
C ARG A 155 -7.10 -0.02 -12.69
N ASN A 156 -5.92 0.57 -12.49
CA ASN A 156 -4.78 0.31 -13.37
C ASN A 156 -4.04 -0.98 -12.97
N ASP A 157 -2.98 -1.34 -13.70
CA ASP A 157 -2.15 -2.51 -13.40
C ASP A 157 -1.44 -2.45 -12.03
N GLY A 158 -1.25 -1.25 -11.47
CA GLY A 158 -0.74 -1.04 -10.11
C GLY A 158 -1.81 -1.15 -9.02
N TYR A 159 -3.03 -1.53 -9.37
CA TYR A 159 -4.19 -1.62 -8.47
C TYR A 159 -4.66 -0.27 -7.88
N MET A 160 -4.20 0.85 -8.47
CA MET A 160 -4.60 2.18 -8.05
C MET A 160 -6.00 2.51 -8.55
N ILE A 161 -6.77 3.19 -7.71
CA ILE A 161 -8.11 3.68 -8.06
C ILE A 161 -7.97 4.90 -8.96
N VAL A 162 -8.67 4.89 -10.08
CA VAL A 162 -8.74 6.00 -11.03
C VAL A 162 -10.20 6.32 -11.31
N ASP A 163 -10.63 7.52 -10.91
CA ASP A 163 -11.96 8.04 -11.19
C ASP A 163 -11.89 8.94 -12.44
N TYR A 164 -12.91 8.88 -13.30
CA TYR A 164 -12.97 9.64 -14.54
C TYR A 164 -14.41 9.90 -14.95
N ASP A 165 -14.61 10.86 -15.87
CA ASP A 165 -15.91 11.12 -16.48
C ASP A 165 -16.24 10.03 -17.53
N GLY A 166 -16.83 8.93 -17.02
CA GLY A 166 -17.16 7.73 -17.78
C GLY A 166 -18.66 7.56 -18.01
N LYS A 167 -19.02 6.39 -18.58
CA LYS A 167 -20.40 6.04 -18.90
C LYS A 167 -20.73 4.64 -18.39
N PRO A 168 -22.02 4.29 -18.18
CA PRO A 168 -22.43 2.96 -17.76
C PRO A 168 -21.90 1.84 -18.66
N GLU A 169 -21.79 2.10 -19.97
CA GLU A 169 -21.31 1.15 -20.96
C GLU A 169 -19.82 0.83 -20.84
N ASP A 170 -19.07 1.61 -20.06
CA ASP A 170 -17.63 1.40 -19.84
C ASP A 170 -17.35 0.30 -18.82
N ILE A 171 -18.32 -0.07 -18.00
CA ILE A 171 -18.17 -1.11 -16.97
C ILE A 171 -17.73 -2.43 -17.63
N GLY A 172 -16.67 -3.04 -17.09
CA GLY A 172 -16.06 -4.26 -17.60
C GLY A 172 -15.13 -4.06 -18.81
N LYS A 173 -14.95 -2.82 -19.25
CA LYS A 173 -14.04 -2.51 -20.36
C LYS A 173 -12.74 -1.87 -19.87
N PHE A 174 -11.73 -1.96 -20.73
CA PHE A 174 -10.50 -1.20 -20.55
C PHE A 174 -10.62 0.17 -21.20
N ILE A 175 -10.36 1.21 -20.44
CA ILE A 175 -10.39 2.60 -20.87
C ILE A 175 -9.02 3.23 -20.62
N THR A 176 -8.56 4.06 -21.54
CA THR A 176 -7.34 4.85 -21.41
C THR A 176 -7.68 6.21 -20.80
N VAL A 177 -7.03 6.56 -19.68
CA VAL A 177 -7.30 7.77 -18.89
C VAL A 177 -6.00 8.52 -18.66
N LYS A 178 -5.98 9.83 -18.97
CA LYS A 178 -4.89 10.76 -18.64
C LYS A 178 -5.18 11.38 -17.28
N ILE A 179 -4.24 11.25 -16.35
CA ILE A 179 -4.40 11.75 -14.98
C ILE A 179 -4.24 13.26 -14.94
N THR A 180 -5.20 13.94 -14.36
CA THR A 180 -5.24 15.40 -14.21
C THR A 180 -5.14 15.86 -12.77
N LYS A 181 -5.51 15.00 -11.80
CA LYS A 181 -5.50 15.30 -10.37
C LYS A 181 -5.23 14.05 -9.54
N SER A 182 -4.66 14.23 -8.36
CA SER A 182 -4.46 13.14 -7.40
C SER A 182 -4.91 13.53 -5.99
N LEU A 183 -5.34 12.53 -5.23
CA LEU A 183 -5.39 12.51 -3.78
C LEU A 183 -4.32 11.52 -3.29
N ASN A 184 -4.17 11.39 -1.98
CA ASN A 184 -3.20 10.44 -1.40
C ASN A 184 -3.60 8.94 -1.55
N TRP A 185 -4.75 8.63 -2.16
CA TRP A 185 -5.30 7.28 -2.30
C TRP A 185 -6.07 7.02 -3.61
N ALA A 186 -6.31 8.06 -4.41
CA ALA A 186 -7.01 7.96 -5.69
C ALA A 186 -6.47 8.96 -6.71
N LEU A 187 -6.60 8.60 -7.97
CA LEU A 187 -6.28 9.42 -9.13
C LEU A 187 -7.57 9.86 -9.82
N PHE A 188 -7.52 11.01 -10.46
CA PHE A 188 -8.63 11.53 -11.27
C PHE A 188 -8.09 11.88 -12.64
N GLY A 189 -8.87 11.60 -13.66
CA GLY A 189 -8.42 11.87 -15.01
C GLY A 189 -9.54 11.99 -16.02
N GLU A 190 -9.14 12.20 -17.25
CA GLU A 190 -10.01 12.37 -18.41
C GLU A 190 -9.76 11.24 -19.40
N ARG A 191 -10.82 10.74 -20.00
CA ARG A 191 -10.73 9.72 -21.05
C ARG A 191 -9.93 10.26 -22.23
N VAL A 192 -8.94 9.48 -22.67
CA VAL A 192 -8.24 9.76 -23.93
C VAL A 192 -9.06 9.17 -25.06
N SER A 193 -9.41 10.00 -26.05
CA SER A 193 -10.09 9.53 -27.27
C SER A 193 -9.17 8.55 -28.01
N GLU A 194 -9.68 7.40 -28.42
CA GLU A 194 -8.99 6.57 -29.40
C GLU A 194 -9.06 7.33 -30.75
N GLU A 195 -7.90 7.74 -31.25
CA GLU A 195 -7.77 8.26 -32.63
C GLU A 195 -7.85 7.11 -33.63
#